data_08bd3c836c5b7abe4149151d558aeca6
#
_entry.id   08bd3c836c5b7abe4149151d558aeca6
#
_cell.length_a   1.000
_cell.length_b   1.000
_cell.length_c   1.000
_cell.angle_alpha   90.00
_cell.angle_beta   90.00
_cell.angle_gamma   90.00
#
_symmetry.space_group_name_H-M   'P 1'
#
loop_
_entity.id
_entity.type
_entity.pdbx_description
1 polymer ?
#
loop_
_entity_poly.entity_id
_entity_poly.type
_entity_poly.pdbx_seq_one_letter_code
_entity_poly.pdbx_strand_id
1 'polypeptide(L)' 'MQEGTVARKNEKGYGFIKIEGQEKDLFFHSNELVGITFDELQEGDKVTFEVADSPKGPNAVKVSKVA' A
#
# COMPACT_ATOMS: atom_id res chain seq x y z
N MET A 1 13.45 -0.14 0.84
CA MET A 1 11.98 -0.12 1.02
C MET A 1 11.54 1.29 1.38
N GLN A 2 10.36 1.64 0.94
CA GLN A 2 9.79 2.95 1.26
C GLN A 2 8.71 2.80 2.32
N GLU A 3 8.44 3.88 3.01
CA GLU A 3 7.38 3.92 4.01
C GLU A 3 6.26 4.83 3.54
N GLY A 4 5.04 4.47 3.91
CA GLY A 4 3.87 5.28 3.62
C GLY A 4 2.78 4.99 4.62
N THR A 5 1.64 5.63 4.42
CA THR A 5 0.47 5.46 5.27
C THR A 5 -0.70 5.03 4.40
N VAL A 6 -1.47 4.07 4.88
CA VAL A 6 -2.67 3.63 4.15
C VAL A 6 -3.66 4.79 4.13
N ALA A 7 -3.89 5.34 2.94
CA ALA A 7 -4.81 6.47 2.77
C ALA A 7 -6.22 5.97 2.57
N ARG A 8 -6.38 4.85 1.90
CA ARG A 8 -7.68 4.33 1.51
C ARG A 8 -7.66 2.83 1.38
N LYS A 9 -8.73 2.19 1.77
CA LYS A 9 -8.98 0.76 1.59
C LYS A 9 -10.31 0.59 0.89
N ASN A 10 -10.33 -0.25 -0.14
CA ASN A 10 -11.55 -0.54 -0.88
C ASN A 10 -11.99 -1.98 -0.59
N GLU A 11 -13.29 -2.19 -0.49
CA GLU A 11 -13.85 -3.52 -0.23
C GLU A 11 -13.53 -4.55 -1.31
N LYS A 12 -13.12 -4.08 -2.48
CA LYS A 12 -12.78 -4.98 -3.59
C LYS A 12 -11.40 -5.61 -3.47
N GLY A 13 -10.65 -5.31 -2.40
CA GLY A 13 -9.36 -5.96 -2.17
C GLY A 13 -8.17 -5.15 -2.64
N TYR A 14 -8.30 -3.84 -2.74
CA TYR A 14 -7.17 -2.96 -3.08
C TYR A 14 -7.26 -1.68 -2.27
N GLY A 15 -6.21 -0.89 -2.31
CA GLY A 15 -6.19 0.37 -1.60
C GLY A 15 -5.11 1.29 -2.13
N PHE A 16 -4.93 2.40 -1.44
CA PHE A 16 -3.96 3.41 -1.80
C PHE A 16 -3.09 3.75 -0.60
N ILE A 17 -1.82 3.96 -0.86
CA ILE A 17 -0.84 4.32 0.16
C ILE A 17 -0.37 5.74 -0.15
N LYS A 18 -0.46 6.59 0.85
CA LYS A 18 0.05 7.96 0.75
C LYS A 18 1.52 7.97 1.15
N ILE A 19 2.35 8.50 0.26
CA ILE A 19 3.77 8.65 0.53
C ILE A 19 4.02 10.11 0.92
N GLU A 20 4.68 10.30 2.04
CA GLU A 20 5.00 11.64 2.52
C GLU A 20 5.85 12.38 1.50
N GLY A 21 5.46 13.61 1.20
CA GLY A 21 6.14 14.43 0.21
C GLY A 21 5.68 14.23 -1.21
N GLN A 22 4.72 13.34 -1.45
CA GLN A 22 4.15 13.12 -2.77
C GLN A 22 2.67 13.46 -2.78
N GLU A 23 2.21 14.00 -3.89
CA GLU A 23 0.81 14.40 -4.03
C GLU A 23 -0.10 13.25 -4.43
N LYS A 24 0.46 12.24 -5.09
CA LYS A 24 -0.34 11.12 -5.60
C LYS A 24 -0.19 9.91 -4.72
N ASP A 25 -1.30 9.23 -4.48
CA ASP A 25 -1.30 7.98 -3.74
C ASP A 25 -0.84 6.84 -4.64
N LEU A 26 -0.26 5.83 -4.01
CA LEU A 26 0.25 4.67 -4.72
C LEU A 26 -0.73 3.51 -4.55
N PHE A 27 -1.14 2.91 -5.65
CA PHE A 27 -2.06 1.78 -5.64
C PHE A 27 -1.37 0.53 -5.10
N PHE A 28 -2.10 -0.25 -4.31
CA PHE A 28 -1.66 -1.59 -3.91
C PHE A 28 -2.84 -2.55 -3.91
N HIS A 29 -2.55 -3.82 -4.16
CA HIS A 29 -3.56 -4.88 -4.14
C HIS A 29 -3.32 -5.79 -2.93
N SER A 30 -4.38 -6.42 -2.44
CA SER A 30 -4.28 -7.33 -1.30
C SER A 30 -3.29 -8.48 -1.52
N ASN A 31 -3.09 -8.89 -2.77
CA ASN A 31 -2.12 -9.93 -3.11
C ASN A 31 -0.67 -9.52 -2.84
N GLU A 32 -0.42 -8.23 -2.68
CA GLU A 32 0.92 -7.70 -2.44
C GLU A 32 1.24 -7.55 -0.96
N LEU A 33 0.32 -7.92 -0.09
CA LEU A 33 0.55 -7.87 1.36
C LEU A 33 1.42 -9.03 1.81
N VAL A 34 2.37 -8.72 2.67
CA VAL A 34 3.32 -9.71 3.20
C VAL A 34 3.18 -9.75 4.71
N GLY A 35 2.84 -10.93 5.23
CA GLY A 35 2.76 -11.13 6.67
C GLY A 35 1.51 -10.59 7.34
N ILE A 36 0.63 -9.95 6.60
CA ILE A 36 -0.64 -9.44 7.13
C ILE A 36 -1.74 -9.70 6.10
N THR A 37 -2.98 -9.71 6.59
CA THR A 37 -4.13 -9.82 5.72
C THR A 37 -4.69 -8.42 5.42
N PHE A 38 -5.46 -8.32 4.36
CA PHE A 38 -6.08 -7.06 4.00
C PHE A 38 -7.02 -6.55 5.09
N ASP A 39 -7.70 -7.47 5.76
CA ASP A 39 -8.62 -7.12 6.86
C ASP A 39 -7.90 -6.55 8.07
N GLU A 40 -6.67 -6.99 8.32
CA GLU A 40 -5.87 -6.49 9.44
C GLU A 40 -5.32 -5.09 9.17
N LEU A 41 -5.19 -4.73 7.91
CA LEU A 41 -4.65 -3.43 7.52
C LEU A 41 -5.76 -2.39 7.62
N GLN A 42 -5.49 -1.30 8.32
CA GLN A 42 -6.47 -0.23 8.54
C GLN A 42 -6.00 1.06 7.90
N GLU A 43 -6.96 1.91 7.54
CA GLU A 43 -6.63 3.26 7.08
C GLU A 43 -5.90 4.00 8.19
N GLY A 44 -4.83 4.69 7.82
CA GLY A 44 -3.98 5.38 8.77
C GLY A 44 -2.80 4.57 9.27
N ASP A 45 -2.75 3.29 8.98
CA ASP A 45 -1.62 2.43 9.37
C ASP A 45 -0.38 2.76 8.53
N LYS A 46 0.77 2.70 9.18
CA LYS A 46 2.05 2.85 8.47
C LYS A 46 2.47 1.51 7.90
N VAL A 47 2.96 1.55 6.68
CA VAL A 47 3.41 0.37 5.97
C VAL A 47 4.74 0.63 5.28
N THR A 48 5.48 -0.45 5.05
CA THR A 48 6.66 -0.42 4.18
C THR A 48 6.32 -1.18 2.91
N PHE A 49 6.93 -0.78 1.82
CA PHE A 49 6.62 -1.38 0.53
C PHE A 49 7.74 -1.10 -0.47
N GLU A 50 7.67 -1.77 -1.59
CA GLU A 50 8.53 -1.49 -2.74
C GLU A 50 7.65 -0.98 -3.87
N VAL A 51 8.23 -0.17 -4.74
CA VAL A 51 7.53 0.35 -5.91
C VAL A 51 7.90 -0.51 -7.12
N ALA A 52 6.87 -0.96 -7.82
CA ALA A 52 7.05 -1.71 -9.06
C ALA A 52 6.31 -1.01 -10.18
N ASP A 53 6.88 -1.03 -11.36
CA ASP A 53 6.23 -0.48 -12.54
C ASP A 53 5.25 -1.50 -13.12
N SER A 54 4.11 -1.00 -13.55
CA SER A 54 3.11 -1.82 -14.22
C SER A 54 2.60 -1.07 -15.45
N PRO A 55 1.90 -1.75 -16.37
CA PRO A 55 1.33 -1.07 -17.54
C PRO A 55 0.39 0.08 -17.19
N LYS A 56 -0.18 0.07 -16.00
CA LYS A 56 -1.10 1.12 -15.54
C LYS A 56 -0.39 2.20 -14.72
N GLY A 57 0.92 2.08 -14.53
CA GLY A 57 1.70 3.00 -13.71
C GLY A 57 2.34 2.31 -12.52
N PRO A 58 3.03 3.06 -11.67
CA PRO A 58 3.68 2.46 -10.49
C PRO A 58 2.65 1.98 -9.47
N ASN A 59 2.99 0.89 -8.79
CA ASN A 59 2.16 0.37 -7.71
C ASN A 59 3.05 -0.17 -6.59
N ALA A 60 2.47 -0.28 -5.40
CA ALA A 60 3.19 -0.82 -4.25
C ALA A 60 3.12 -2.34 -4.25
N VAL A 61 4.27 -2.96 -3.99
CA VAL A 61 4.38 -4.42 -3.86
C VAL A 61 5.11 -4.72 -2.55
N LYS A 62 4.99 -5.95 -2.09
CA LYS A 62 5.61 -6.40 -0.85
C LYS A 62 5.26 -5.46 0.31
N VAL A 63 3.97 -5.15 0.42
CA VAL A 63 3.47 -4.24 1.44
C VAL A 63 3.44 -4.96 2.78
N SER A 64 4.06 -4.35 3.78
CA SER A 64 4.11 -4.91 5.13
C SER A 64 3.80 -3.82 6.14
N LYS A 65 3.07 -4.18 7.19
CA LYS A 65 2.74 -3.21 8.22
C LYS A 65 3.95 -2.95 9.10
N VAL A 66 4.17 -1.68 9.42
CA VAL A 66 5.19 -1.29 10.39
C VAL A 66 4.66 -1.57 11.78
N ALA A 67 5.36 -2.40 12.50
CA ALA A 67 4.96 -2.78 13.84
C ALA A 67 5.18 -1.66 14.85
#